data_fac4c7a09c0ecf163ac9afccc173e3fe
#
_entry.id   fac4c7a09c0ecf163ac9afccc173e3fe
#
_cell.length_a   1.000
_cell.length_b   1.000
_cell.length_c   1.000
_cell.angle_alpha   90.00
_cell.angle_beta   90.00
_cell.angle_gamma   90.00
#
_symmetry.space_group_name_H-M   'P 1'
#
loop_
_entity.id
_entity.type
_entity.pdbx_description
1 polymer ?
#
loop_
_entity_poly.entity_id
_entity_poly.type
_entity_poly.pdbx_seq_one_letter_code
_entity_poly.pdbx_strand_id
1 'polypeptide(L)'
;MAQTFDVIVIGGGIMGCSTAFQLAQRGLSVALLEKKSIGEGPSGKSSAIIRQHYSNELTARMAYHSLQVFQNFAEVVGGECGFTQCGFILVVDAKDKAGLEANIALQRRVGIETGLIPPEEVKKLMPGLRTAVSLIAAYEPQSGYADPYLTVTSYAQAARRLGVTIFQDTPVTGIRLAGGKVQGVDTGKGAFDAPLVLNCTGAWGAQVARL
;
A
#
# COMPACT_ATOMS: atom_id res chain seq x y z
N MET A 1 -21.22 23.60 13.69
CA MET A 1 -20.55 22.78 14.72
C MET A 1 -19.52 21.92 14.02
N ALA A 2 -18.31 21.74 14.58
CA ALA A 2 -17.31 20.84 14.04
C ALA A 2 -17.82 19.37 14.12
N GLN A 3 -17.48 18.58 13.10
CA GLN A 3 -17.79 17.14 13.13
C GLN A 3 -16.71 16.42 13.93
N THR A 4 -17.10 15.54 14.84
CA THR A 4 -16.20 14.85 15.77
C THR A 4 -16.04 13.38 15.39
N PHE A 5 -14.79 12.92 15.38
CA PHE A 5 -14.38 11.55 15.07
C PHE A 5 -13.32 11.06 16.08
N ASP A 6 -13.12 9.75 16.17
CA ASP A 6 -12.00 9.20 16.93
C ASP A 6 -10.66 9.42 16.21
N VAL A 7 -10.68 9.34 14.87
CA VAL A 7 -9.48 9.47 14.03
C VAL A 7 -9.79 10.22 12.75
N ILE A 8 -8.90 11.13 12.39
CA ILE A 8 -8.85 11.74 11.05
C ILE A 8 -7.69 11.13 10.27
N VAL A 9 -7.97 10.61 9.08
CA VAL A 9 -6.97 10.13 8.11
C VAL A 9 -6.85 11.15 7.00
N ILE A 10 -5.65 11.68 6.76
CA ILE A 10 -5.40 12.66 5.70
C ILE A 10 -4.77 11.94 4.51
N GLY A 11 -5.44 11.96 3.35
CA GLY A 11 -4.99 11.37 2.09
C GLY A 11 -5.79 10.14 1.67
N GLY A 12 -6.39 10.19 0.48
CA GLY A 12 -7.23 9.15 -0.11
C GLY A 12 -6.48 8.21 -1.08
N GLY A 13 -5.19 7.97 -0.86
CA GLY A 13 -4.41 6.94 -1.54
C GLY A 13 -4.57 5.57 -0.88
N ILE A 14 -3.79 4.58 -1.34
CA ILE A 14 -3.85 3.20 -0.80
C ILE A 14 -3.59 3.15 0.71
N MET A 15 -2.62 3.91 1.22
CA MET A 15 -2.32 3.97 2.65
C MET A 15 -3.51 4.50 3.45
N GLY A 16 -4.11 5.61 3.02
CA GLY A 16 -5.24 6.21 3.74
C GLY A 16 -6.49 5.36 3.69
N CYS A 17 -6.87 4.85 2.51
CA CYS A 17 -8.07 4.04 2.36
C CYS A 17 -7.98 2.71 3.12
N SER A 18 -6.83 2.01 3.05
CA SER A 18 -6.63 0.76 3.80
C SER A 18 -6.54 1.00 5.31
N THR A 19 -5.90 2.09 5.74
CA THR A 19 -5.84 2.47 7.16
C THR A 19 -7.23 2.79 7.70
N ALA A 20 -8.01 3.62 6.99
CA ALA A 20 -9.37 3.96 7.39
C ALA A 20 -10.27 2.71 7.49
N PHE A 21 -10.16 1.79 6.52
CA PHE A 21 -10.84 0.49 6.56
C PHE A 21 -10.46 -0.31 7.82
N GLN A 22 -9.17 -0.45 8.10
CA GLN A 22 -8.67 -1.20 9.26
C GLN A 22 -9.07 -0.58 10.61
N LEU A 23 -9.13 0.74 10.71
CA LEU A 23 -9.59 1.45 11.91
C LEU A 23 -11.09 1.26 12.13
N ALA A 24 -11.89 1.36 11.06
CA ALA A 24 -13.34 1.15 11.15
C ALA A 24 -13.70 -0.31 11.50
N GLN A 25 -12.94 -1.31 11.00
CA GLN A 25 -13.09 -2.70 11.44
C GLN A 25 -12.87 -2.88 12.95
N ARG A 26 -12.13 -1.98 13.58
CA ARG A 26 -11.88 -1.96 15.04
C ARG A 26 -12.89 -1.11 15.82
N GLY A 27 -13.94 -0.65 15.15
CA GLY A 27 -15.04 0.10 15.79
C GLY A 27 -14.78 1.59 15.99
N LEU A 28 -13.70 2.15 15.40
CA LEU A 28 -13.42 3.58 15.50
C LEU A 28 -14.24 4.37 14.47
N SER A 29 -14.72 5.55 14.88
CA SER A 29 -15.32 6.53 13.98
C SER A 29 -14.20 7.27 13.24
N VAL A 30 -14.21 7.23 11.90
CA VAL A 30 -13.12 7.71 11.06
C VAL A 30 -13.61 8.71 10.03
N ALA A 31 -12.94 9.88 9.95
CA ALA A 31 -13.01 10.78 8.80
C ALA A 31 -11.78 10.57 7.92
N LEU A 32 -11.98 10.35 6.61
CA LEU A 32 -10.91 10.36 5.62
C LEU A 32 -11.05 11.63 4.78
N LEU A 33 -10.02 12.48 4.81
CA LEU A 33 -9.98 13.75 4.08
C LEU A 33 -9.04 13.64 2.89
N GLU A 34 -9.56 13.83 1.69
CA GLU A 34 -8.77 13.82 0.45
C GLU A 34 -8.91 15.18 -0.24
N LYS A 35 -7.79 15.76 -0.64
CA LYS A 35 -7.77 17.11 -1.27
C LYS A 35 -8.42 17.15 -2.65
N LYS A 36 -8.51 16.00 -3.33
CA LYS A 36 -9.12 15.81 -4.63
C LYS A 36 -10.00 14.56 -4.64
N SER A 37 -9.80 13.65 -5.60
CA SER A 37 -10.51 12.39 -5.71
C SER A 37 -9.71 11.23 -5.13
N ILE A 38 -10.41 10.19 -4.67
CA ILE A 38 -9.80 8.95 -4.20
C ILE A 38 -8.93 8.34 -5.30
N GLY A 39 -7.69 7.99 -4.95
CA GLY A 39 -6.74 7.34 -5.86
C GLY A 39 -6.08 8.26 -6.89
N GLU A 40 -6.38 9.57 -6.93
CA GLU A 40 -5.82 10.48 -7.95
C GLU A 40 -4.31 10.71 -7.84
N GLY A 41 -3.75 10.49 -6.67
CA GLY A 41 -2.32 10.61 -6.38
C GLY A 41 -1.48 9.46 -6.98
N PRO A 42 -0.24 9.24 -6.47
CA PRO A 42 0.67 8.21 -6.97
C PRO A 42 0.08 6.79 -6.91
N SER A 43 -0.83 6.50 -5.98
CA SER A 43 -1.45 5.18 -5.86
C SER A 43 -2.18 4.76 -7.13
N GLY A 44 -3.05 5.60 -7.70
CA GLY A 44 -3.78 5.28 -8.93
C GLY A 44 -2.94 5.36 -10.21
N LYS A 45 -1.69 5.80 -10.11
CA LYS A 45 -0.73 5.93 -11.23
C LYS A 45 0.41 4.91 -11.14
N SER A 46 0.33 3.99 -10.20
CA SER A 46 1.30 2.92 -10.00
C SER A 46 1.10 1.80 -11.01
N SER A 47 2.15 1.07 -11.36
CA SER A 47 2.04 -0.23 -12.05
C SER A 47 1.56 -1.35 -11.14
N ALA A 48 1.39 -1.07 -9.86
CA ALA A 48 0.90 -1.97 -8.80
C ALA A 48 1.50 -3.37 -8.85
N ILE A 49 2.83 -3.45 -8.98
CA ILE A 49 3.56 -4.71 -8.89
C ILE A 49 3.48 -5.22 -7.45
N ILE A 50 2.90 -6.39 -7.28
CA ILE A 50 2.77 -7.08 -5.99
C ILE A 50 3.89 -8.11 -5.91
N ARG A 51 4.98 -7.74 -5.23
CA ARG A 51 6.18 -8.56 -5.07
C ARG A 51 6.55 -8.71 -3.60
N GLN A 52 7.35 -9.71 -3.27
CA GLN A 52 7.76 -10.01 -1.91
C GLN A 52 9.28 -9.90 -1.69
N HIS A 53 10.03 -9.52 -2.73
CA HIS A 53 11.48 -9.46 -2.70
C HIS A 53 11.99 -8.24 -1.92
N TYR A 54 12.27 -8.45 -0.64
CA TYR A 54 12.85 -7.46 0.27
C TYR A 54 14.03 -8.04 1.06
N SER A 55 14.99 -7.18 1.42
CA SER A 55 16.25 -7.54 2.05
C SER A 55 16.22 -7.47 3.59
N ASN A 56 15.09 -7.08 4.19
CA ASN A 56 14.92 -7.15 5.63
C ASN A 56 13.66 -7.90 6.02
N GLU A 57 13.72 -8.58 7.17
CA GLU A 57 12.68 -9.50 7.61
C GLU A 57 11.33 -8.82 7.84
N LEU A 58 11.32 -7.61 8.44
CA LEU A 58 10.07 -6.91 8.72
C LEU A 58 9.31 -6.59 7.43
N THR A 59 9.98 -6.00 6.44
CA THR A 59 9.36 -5.66 5.16
C THR A 59 8.99 -6.91 4.35
N ALA A 60 9.76 -7.98 4.44
CA ALA A 60 9.42 -9.26 3.81
C ALA A 60 8.14 -9.86 4.41
N ARG A 61 7.99 -9.85 5.76
CA ARG A 61 6.77 -10.28 6.45
C ARG A 61 5.55 -9.41 6.09
N MET A 62 5.74 -8.09 6.02
CA MET A 62 4.67 -7.17 5.60
C MET A 62 4.23 -7.43 4.16
N ALA A 63 5.18 -7.64 3.24
CA ALA A 63 4.88 -7.95 1.84
C ALA A 63 4.19 -9.32 1.69
N TYR A 64 4.64 -10.33 2.43
CA TYR A 64 4.01 -11.65 2.46
C TYR A 64 2.55 -11.58 2.93
N HIS A 65 2.30 -10.89 4.05
CA HIS A 65 0.94 -10.66 4.54
C HIS A 65 0.09 -9.88 3.52
N SER A 66 0.67 -8.85 2.89
CA SER A 66 -0.04 -8.05 1.88
C SER A 66 -0.41 -8.90 0.67
N LEU A 67 0.47 -9.80 0.20
CA LEU A 67 0.14 -10.71 -0.90
C LEU A 67 -1.07 -11.58 -0.56
N GLN A 68 -1.13 -12.13 0.66
CA GLN A 68 -2.28 -12.94 1.10
C GLN A 68 -3.58 -12.14 1.05
N VAL A 69 -3.54 -10.84 1.39
CA VAL A 69 -4.70 -9.95 1.24
C VAL A 69 -5.08 -9.80 -0.24
N PHE A 70 -4.12 -9.60 -1.15
CA PHE A 70 -4.40 -9.50 -2.58
C PHE A 70 -4.98 -10.78 -3.17
N GLN A 71 -4.48 -11.95 -2.74
CA GLN A 71 -4.98 -13.26 -3.17
C GLN A 71 -6.41 -13.55 -2.68
N ASN A 72 -6.79 -13.01 -1.51
CA ASN A 72 -8.10 -13.21 -0.88
C ASN A 72 -8.88 -11.90 -0.75
N PHE A 73 -8.71 -10.99 -1.71
CA PHE A 73 -9.17 -9.61 -1.60
C PHE A 73 -10.70 -9.49 -1.43
N ALA A 74 -11.46 -10.30 -2.15
CA ALA A 74 -12.92 -10.31 -2.06
C ALA A 74 -13.42 -10.69 -0.65
N GLU A 75 -12.76 -11.64 0.00
CA GLU A 75 -13.12 -12.09 1.36
C GLU A 75 -12.65 -11.10 2.43
N VAL A 76 -11.42 -10.58 2.30
CA VAL A 76 -10.80 -9.71 3.31
C VAL A 76 -11.33 -8.29 3.26
N VAL A 77 -11.54 -7.74 2.05
CA VAL A 77 -11.94 -6.34 1.83
C VAL A 77 -13.39 -6.24 1.36
N GLY A 78 -13.87 -7.23 0.64
CA GLY A 78 -15.23 -7.23 0.11
C GLY A 78 -15.37 -6.38 -1.16
N GLY A 79 -14.47 -6.58 -2.11
CA GLY A 79 -14.45 -5.94 -3.42
C GLY A 79 -13.44 -6.64 -4.32
N GLU A 80 -13.00 -5.99 -5.38
CA GLU A 80 -12.02 -6.51 -6.31
C GLU A 80 -10.77 -5.63 -6.35
N CYS A 81 -9.62 -6.22 -6.66
CA CYS A 81 -8.36 -5.50 -6.86
C CYS A 81 -7.72 -5.79 -8.22
N GLY A 82 -8.31 -6.66 -9.04
CA GLY A 82 -7.75 -7.07 -10.33
C GLY A 82 -6.39 -7.77 -10.19
N PHE A 83 -6.17 -8.50 -9.08
CA PHE A 83 -4.90 -9.19 -8.87
C PHE A 83 -4.73 -10.32 -9.91
N THR A 84 -3.61 -10.25 -10.63
CA THR A 84 -3.19 -11.27 -11.60
C THR A 84 -1.88 -11.86 -11.15
N GLN A 85 -1.91 -13.12 -10.75
CA GLN A 85 -0.71 -13.88 -10.37
C GLN A 85 0.01 -14.35 -11.63
N CYS A 86 1.07 -13.64 -11.98
CA CYS A 86 1.93 -13.98 -13.13
C CYS A 86 3.38 -14.24 -12.72
N GLY A 87 3.67 -14.20 -11.43
CA GLY A 87 5.01 -14.28 -10.88
C GLY A 87 5.76 -12.94 -10.95
N PHE A 88 6.93 -12.94 -10.33
CA PHE A 88 7.89 -11.83 -10.36
C PHE A 88 9.30 -12.38 -10.52
N ILE A 89 10.04 -11.87 -11.50
CA ILE A 89 11.44 -12.22 -11.73
C ILE A 89 12.31 -11.04 -11.34
N LEU A 90 13.25 -11.25 -10.43
CA LEU A 90 14.32 -10.31 -10.12
C LEU A 90 15.59 -10.76 -10.83
N VAL A 91 16.18 -9.89 -11.61
CA VAL A 91 17.44 -10.12 -12.31
C VAL A 91 18.52 -9.23 -11.71
N VAL A 92 19.66 -9.80 -11.38
CA VAL A 92 20.83 -9.08 -10.83
C VAL A 92 22.09 -9.44 -11.61
N ASP A 93 23.12 -8.61 -11.48
CA ASP A 93 24.44 -8.90 -12.01
C ASP A 93 25.12 -10.03 -11.21
N ALA A 94 26.01 -10.79 -11.83
CA ALA A 94 26.73 -11.90 -11.19
C ALA A 94 27.47 -11.47 -9.91
N LYS A 95 27.98 -10.22 -9.85
CA LYS A 95 28.64 -9.66 -8.65
C LYS A 95 27.72 -9.59 -7.43
N ASP A 96 26.40 -9.48 -7.63
CA ASP A 96 25.39 -9.31 -6.58
C ASP A 96 24.75 -10.65 -6.14
N LYS A 97 25.27 -11.78 -6.66
CA LYS A 97 24.74 -13.13 -6.38
C LYS A 97 24.62 -13.44 -4.89
N ALA A 98 25.66 -13.17 -4.13
CA ALA A 98 25.66 -13.46 -2.68
C ALA A 98 24.56 -12.71 -1.93
N GLY A 99 24.30 -11.44 -2.30
CA GLY A 99 23.22 -10.63 -1.75
C GLY A 99 21.83 -11.18 -2.12
N LEU A 100 21.66 -11.64 -3.36
CA LEU A 100 20.43 -12.28 -3.83
C LEU A 100 20.14 -13.57 -3.07
N GLU A 101 21.16 -14.45 -2.91
CA GLU A 101 21.05 -15.71 -2.17
C GLU A 101 20.70 -15.47 -0.69
N ALA A 102 21.31 -14.47 -0.06
CA ALA A 102 20.98 -14.06 1.31
C ALA A 102 19.52 -13.59 1.44
N ASN A 103 19.04 -12.79 0.48
CA ASN A 103 17.63 -12.35 0.43
C ASN A 103 16.68 -13.53 0.25
N ILE A 104 16.96 -14.46 -0.66
CA ILE A 104 16.17 -15.68 -0.86
C ILE A 104 16.10 -16.50 0.43
N ALA A 105 17.23 -16.68 1.10
CA ALA A 105 17.28 -17.44 2.36
C ALA A 105 16.43 -16.76 3.45
N LEU A 106 16.47 -15.43 3.56
CA LEU A 106 15.64 -14.66 4.47
C LEU A 106 14.14 -14.82 4.13
N GLN A 107 13.80 -14.66 2.88
CA GLN A 107 12.41 -14.71 2.40
C GLN A 107 11.78 -16.08 2.61
N ARG A 108 12.55 -17.16 2.36
CA ARG A 108 12.10 -18.53 2.64
C ARG A 108 11.83 -18.80 4.12
N ARG A 109 12.64 -18.21 5.03
CA ARG A 109 12.38 -18.29 6.49
C ARG A 109 11.07 -17.60 6.88
N VAL A 110 10.66 -16.57 6.14
CA VAL A 110 9.37 -15.88 6.34
C VAL A 110 8.19 -16.69 5.78
N GLY A 111 8.44 -17.68 4.92
CA GLY A 111 7.42 -18.49 4.25
C GLY A 111 7.15 -18.08 2.80
N ILE A 112 7.98 -17.20 2.23
CA ILE A 112 7.84 -16.76 0.83
C ILE A 112 8.43 -17.84 -0.08
N GLU A 113 7.65 -18.28 -1.07
CA GLU A 113 8.10 -19.16 -2.13
C GLU A 113 8.95 -18.37 -3.12
N THR A 114 10.26 -18.60 -3.10
CA THR A 114 11.22 -17.92 -3.98
C THR A 114 12.47 -18.78 -4.18
N GLY A 115 13.19 -18.60 -5.28
CA GLY A 115 14.43 -19.32 -5.55
C GLY A 115 15.16 -18.81 -6.79
N LEU A 116 16.42 -19.19 -6.90
CA LEU A 116 17.16 -19.00 -8.15
C LEU A 116 16.54 -19.84 -9.25
N ILE A 117 16.48 -19.27 -10.45
CA ILE A 117 16.08 -19.97 -11.68
C ILE A 117 17.17 -19.84 -12.74
N PRO A 118 17.38 -20.90 -13.56
CA PRO A 118 18.36 -20.88 -14.62
C PRO A 118 17.91 -20.03 -15.81
N PRO A 119 18.83 -19.58 -16.67
CA PRO A 119 18.50 -18.70 -17.81
C PRO A 119 17.46 -19.28 -18.78
N GLU A 120 17.43 -20.57 -18.98
CA GLU A 120 16.43 -21.26 -19.81
C GLU A 120 15.01 -21.17 -19.23
N GLU A 121 14.87 -21.14 -17.89
CA GLU A 121 13.59 -20.93 -17.23
C GLU A 121 13.15 -19.45 -17.38
N VAL A 122 14.06 -18.52 -17.25
CA VAL A 122 13.78 -17.09 -17.51
C VAL A 122 13.25 -16.90 -18.93
N LYS A 123 13.87 -17.55 -19.95
CA LYS A 123 13.41 -17.49 -21.35
C LYS A 123 12.02 -18.06 -21.56
N LYS A 124 11.65 -19.13 -20.82
CA LYS A 124 10.29 -19.68 -20.89
C LYS A 124 9.26 -18.73 -20.28
N LEU A 125 9.56 -18.14 -19.11
CA LEU A 125 8.68 -17.23 -18.40
C LEU A 125 8.57 -15.86 -19.10
N MET A 126 9.67 -15.39 -19.69
CA MET A 126 9.76 -14.10 -20.38
C MET A 126 10.49 -14.23 -21.75
N PRO A 127 9.84 -14.74 -22.79
CA PRO A 127 10.49 -15.00 -24.09
C PRO A 127 11.11 -13.73 -24.74
N GLY A 128 10.57 -12.54 -24.44
CA GLY A 128 11.07 -11.27 -24.98
C GLY A 128 12.25 -10.66 -24.19
N LEU A 129 12.61 -11.22 -23.04
CA LEU A 129 13.69 -10.67 -22.23
C LEU A 129 15.05 -11.02 -22.83
N ARG A 130 15.82 -10.00 -23.23
CA ARG A 130 17.22 -10.15 -23.62
C ARG A 130 18.08 -10.18 -22.35
N THR A 131 18.57 -11.35 -21.99
CA THR A 131 19.48 -11.52 -20.86
C THR A 131 20.93 -11.56 -21.33
N ALA A 132 21.81 -10.80 -20.69
CA ALA A 132 23.26 -11.01 -20.80
C ALA A 132 23.65 -12.32 -20.14
N VAL A 133 24.73 -12.95 -20.60
CA VAL A 133 25.19 -14.27 -20.13
C VAL A 133 25.56 -14.26 -18.61
N SER A 134 25.82 -13.07 -18.03
CA SER A 134 26.24 -12.88 -16.63
C SER A 134 25.10 -12.63 -15.65
N LEU A 135 23.83 -12.64 -16.10
CA LEU A 135 22.70 -12.34 -15.23
C LEU A 135 22.23 -13.55 -14.43
N ILE A 136 21.89 -13.29 -13.17
CA ILE A 136 21.34 -14.26 -12.23
C ILE A 136 19.92 -13.84 -11.90
N ALA A 137 18.97 -14.78 -11.91
CA ALA A 137 17.58 -14.51 -11.68
C ALA A 137 17.02 -15.26 -10.48
N ALA A 138 16.16 -14.59 -9.72
CA ALA A 138 15.26 -15.20 -8.75
C ALA A 138 13.82 -15.08 -9.21
N TYR A 139 12.98 -16.04 -8.84
CA TYR A 139 11.57 -16.10 -9.21
C TYR A 139 10.67 -16.26 -7.98
N GLU A 140 9.59 -15.52 -7.95
CA GLU A 140 8.52 -15.57 -6.97
C GLU A 140 7.21 -15.92 -7.68
N PRO A 141 6.78 -17.19 -7.68
CA PRO A 141 5.62 -17.63 -8.49
C PRO A 141 4.28 -17.06 -8.00
N GLN A 142 4.17 -16.71 -6.73
CA GLN A 142 2.93 -16.19 -6.14
C GLN A 142 2.74 -14.69 -6.34
N SER A 143 3.79 -13.98 -6.73
CA SER A 143 3.76 -12.54 -7.00
C SER A 143 3.02 -12.22 -8.31
N GLY A 144 2.77 -10.93 -8.57
CA GLY A 144 2.06 -10.51 -9.78
C GLY A 144 1.82 -9.02 -9.82
N TYR A 145 0.68 -8.60 -10.32
CA TYR A 145 0.25 -7.20 -10.33
C TYR A 145 -1.25 -7.08 -10.05
N ALA A 146 -1.68 -5.88 -9.67
CA ALA A 146 -3.08 -5.57 -9.44
C ALA A 146 -3.50 -4.32 -10.24
N ASP A 147 -4.79 -4.03 -10.28
CA ASP A 147 -5.28 -2.72 -10.73
C ASP A 147 -5.19 -1.72 -9.57
N PRO A 148 -4.34 -0.68 -9.67
CA PRO A 148 -4.11 0.22 -8.57
C PRO A 148 -5.32 1.09 -8.23
N TYR A 149 -6.09 1.51 -9.24
CA TYR A 149 -7.27 2.34 -9.03
C TYR A 149 -8.42 1.51 -8.45
N LEU A 150 -8.66 0.33 -9.01
CA LEU A 150 -9.67 -0.61 -8.50
C LEU A 150 -9.37 -1.01 -7.04
N THR A 151 -8.10 -1.29 -6.71
CA THR A 151 -7.67 -1.61 -5.35
C THR A 151 -8.02 -0.48 -4.36
N VAL A 152 -7.62 0.76 -4.68
CA VAL A 152 -7.87 1.91 -3.79
C VAL A 152 -9.36 2.21 -3.64
N THR A 153 -10.12 2.17 -4.74
CA THR A 153 -11.56 2.43 -4.71
C THR A 153 -12.33 1.34 -3.97
N SER A 154 -11.93 0.08 -4.08
CA SER A 154 -12.51 -1.03 -3.31
C SER A 154 -12.28 -0.86 -1.81
N TYR A 155 -11.07 -0.49 -1.38
CA TYR A 155 -10.82 -0.14 0.03
C TYR A 155 -11.67 1.04 0.50
N ALA A 156 -11.78 2.10 -0.30
CA ALA A 156 -12.60 3.26 0.04
C ALA A 156 -14.09 2.88 0.18
N GLN A 157 -14.61 2.03 -0.71
CA GLN A 157 -15.99 1.53 -0.63
C GLN A 157 -16.19 0.63 0.60
N ALA A 158 -15.23 -0.27 0.88
CA ALA A 158 -15.26 -1.11 2.06
C ALA A 158 -15.25 -0.28 3.36
N ALA A 159 -14.42 0.74 3.42
CA ALA A 159 -14.38 1.68 4.54
C ALA A 159 -15.73 2.40 4.73
N ARG A 160 -16.37 2.87 3.64
CA ARG A 160 -17.71 3.47 3.71
C ARG A 160 -18.77 2.51 4.24
N ARG A 161 -18.74 1.24 3.82
CA ARG A 161 -19.67 0.21 4.35
C ARG A 161 -19.52 0.01 5.85
N LEU A 162 -18.35 0.27 6.40
CA LEU A 162 -18.06 0.23 7.83
C LEU A 162 -18.30 1.57 8.56
N GLY A 163 -18.86 2.58 7.89
CA GLY A 163 -19.20 3.85 8.50
C GLY A 163 -18.14 4.94 8.39
N VAL A 164 -17.04 4.73 7.67
CA VAL A 164 -16.06 5.80 7.41
C VAL A 164 -16.69 6.90 6.57
N THR A 165 -16.61 8.14 7.04
CA THR A 165 -17.01 9.31 6.25
C THR A 165 -15.84 9.80 5.42
N ILE A 166 -15.98 9.76 4.10
CA ILE A 166 -14.95 10.18 3.16
C ILE A 166 -15.30 11.53 2.55
N PHE A 167 -14.46 12.52 2.77
CA PHE A 167 -14.58 13.89 2.27
C PHE A 167 -13.56 14.09 1.14
N GLN A 168 -14.04 14.15 -0.08
CA GLN A 168 -13.25 14.55 -1.24
C GLN A 168 -13.27 16.08 -1.42
N ASP A 169 -12.36 16.59 -2.24
CA ASP A 169 -12.16 18.04 -2.47
C ASP A 169 -12.04 18.82 -1.14
N THR A 170 -11.35 18.21 -0.16
CA THR A 170 -11.26 18.74 1.20
C THR A 170 -9.79 18.76 1.64
N PRO A 171 -9.00 19.72 1.13
CA PRO A 171 -7.61 19.90 1.53
C PRO A 171 -7.53 20.33 3.00
N VAL A 172 -6.69 19.63 3.77
CA VAL A 172 -6.32 20.05 5.13
C VAL A 172 -5.37 21.23 5.02
N THR A 173 -5.67 22.31 5.76
CA THR A 173 -4.93 23.57 5.76
C THR A 173 -4.23 23.87 7.07
N GLY A 174 -4.55 23.15 8.14
CA GLY A 174 -3.93 23.29 9.45
C GLY A 174 -4.18 22.08 10.34
N ILE A 175 -3.26 21.81 11.28
CA ILE A 175 -3.44 20.86 12.37
C ILE A 175 -3.62 21.63 13.66
N ARG A 176 -4.75 21.45 14.34
CA ARG A 176 -5.07 22.18 15.57
C ARG A 176 -4.47 21.47 16.79
N LEU A 177 -3.78 22.26 17.60
CA LEU A 177 -3.15 21.81 18.84
C LEU A 177 -3.67 22.63 20.02
N ALA A 178 -3.90 21.98 21.15
CA ALA A 178 -4.15 22.63 22.44
C ALA A 178 -3.42 21.87 23.54
N GLY A 179 -2.66 22.58 24.37
CA GLY A 179 -1.85 21.97 25.43
C GLY A 179 -0.87 20.89 24.93
N GLY A 180 -0.31 21.05 23.73
CA GLY A 180 0.62 20.08 23.09
C GLY A 180 -0.05 18.81 22.56
N LYS A 181 -1.39 18.76 22.52
CA LYS A 181 -2.17 17.62 22.03
C LYS A 181 -2.95 18.01 20.77
N VAL A 182 -3.08 17.05 19.85
CA VAL A 182 -3.93 17.19 18.66
C VAL A 182 -5.39 17.32 19.10
N GLN A 183 -6.09 18.27 18.47
CA GLN A 183 -7.54 18.50 18.65
C GLN A 183 -8.31 18.25 17.35
N GLY A 184 -7.64 18.18 16.22
CA GLY A 184 -8.24 18.00 14.91
C GLY A 184 -7.51 18.76 13.82
N VAL A 185 -8.23 19.03 12.74
CA VAL A 185 -7.70 19.73 11.56
C VAL A 185 -8.63 20.83 11.08
N ASP A 186 -8.07 21.82 10.40
CA ASP A 186 -8.79 22.83 9.66
C ASP A 186 -8.75 22.52 8.16
N THR A 187 -9.85 22.87 7.48
CA THR A 187 -10.01 22.74 6.03
C THR A 187 -10.74 23.93 5.46
N GLY A 188 -10.73 24.10 4.14
CA GLY A 188 -11.56 25.11 3.47
C GLY A 188 -13.08 24.90 3.60
N LYS A 189 -13.50 23.72 4.09
CA LYS A 189 -14.92 23.35 4.32
C LYS A 189 -15.30 23.34 5.81
N GLY A 190 -14.46 23.86 6.69
CA GLY A 190 -14.67 23.88 8.13
C GLY A 190 -13.67 23.01 8.90
N ALA A 191 -13.86 22.96 10.22
CA ALA A 191 -13.01 22.21 11.13
C ALA A 191 -13.57 20.80 11.40
N PHE A 192 -12.65 19.84 11.61
CA PHE A 192 -12.94 18.48 12.02
C PHE A 192 -12.20 18.20 13.34
N ASP A 193 -12.90 17.66 14.33
CA ASP A 193 -12.36 17.35 15.64
C ASP A 193 -11.99 15.88 15.76
N ALA A 194 -10.77 15.58 16.20
CA ALA A 194 -10.34 14.25 16.59
C ALA A 194 -9.06 14.32 17.44
N PRO A 195 -8.89 13.42 18.43
CA PRO A 195 -7.67 13.33 19.22
C PRO A 195 -6.50 12.69 18.47
N LEU A 196 -6.76 12.04 17.35
CA LEU A 196 -5.75 11.39 16.50
C LEU A 196 -5.87 11.85 15.04
N VAL A 197 -4.72 12.20 14.46
CA VAL A 197 -4.59 12.55 13.03
C VAL A 197 -3.49 11.71 12.41
N LEU A 198 -3.82 10.97 11.37
CA LEU A 198 -2.89 10.14 10.61
C LEU A 198 -2.56 10.79 9.27
N ASN A 199 -1.28 11.05 9.05
CA ASN A 199 -0.78 11.60 7.81
C ASN A 199 -0.48 10.47 6.81
N CYS A 200 -1.39 10.22 5.88
CA CYS A 200 -1.29 9.23 4.80
C CYS A 200 -1.13 9.88 3.42
N THR A 201 -0.56 11.08 3.36
CA THR A 201 -0.51 11.93 2.15
C THR A 201 0.63 11.60 1.17
N GLY A 202 1.36 10.50 1.40
CA GLY A 202 2.43 10.03 0.50
C GLY A 202 3.50 11.10 0.27
N ALA A 203 3.71 11.50 -0.98
CA ALA A 203 4.74 12.49 -1.35
C ALA A 203 4.52 13.88 -0.73
N TRP A 204 3.32 14.19 -0.25
CA TRP A 204 3.00 15.46 0.45
C TRP A 204 3.13 15.36 1.97
N GLY A 205 3.57 14.20 2.50
CA GLY A 205 3.66 13.97 3.94
C GLY A 205 4.44 15.03 4.71
N ALA A 206 5.58 15.45 4.16
CA ALA A 206 6.40 16.50 4.77
C ALA A 206 5.72 17.89 4.77
N GLN A 207 4.87 18.18 3.79
CA GLN A 207 4.11 19.44 3.74
C GLN A 207 3.02 19.45 4.81
N VAL A 208 2.27 18.36 4.94
CA VAL A 208 1.20 18.22 5.94
C VAL A 208 1.77 18.18 7.37
N ALA A 209 2.97 17.61 7.56
CA ALA A 209 3.62 17.58 8.88
C ALA A 209 4.13 18.96 9.36
N ARG A 210 4.09 19.99 8.50
CA ARG A 210 4.48 21.37 8.84
C ARG A 210 3.28 22.29 9.11
N LEU A 211 2.07 21.79 8.94
CA LEU A 211 0.83 22.52 9.25
C LEU A 211 0.58 22.59 10.75
#